data_658eb8a4a55b22cd993114a471851e96
#
_entry.id   658eb8a4a55b22cd993114a471851e96
#
_cell.length_a   1.000
_cell.length_b   1.000
_cell.length_c   1.000
_cell.angle_alpha   90.00
_cell.angle_beta   90.00
_cell.angle_gamma   90.00
#
_symmetry.space_group_name_H-M   'P 1'
#
loop_
_entity.id
_entity.type
_entity.pdbx_description
1 polymer ?
#
loop_
_entity_poly.entity_id
_entity_poly.type
_entity_poly.pdbx_seq_one_letter_code
_entity_poly.pdbx_strand_id
1 'polypeptide(L)'
;MAEKVLVVDDEKEIRDLLSIYLKEDGYEVIAASNGQEAISMAQTELPQVILMDVKMPGIDGVETCKRLKEEESTKSIPVIMVTAYQDRDVEAYLEGADDFVNKPFDRTEITFRVKSMMRIRHLNDELERAMAYIEELDKNLPKR
;
A
#
# COMPACT_ATOMS: atom_id res chain seq x y z
N MET A 1 1.07 17.40 -7.27
CA MET A 1 2.13 16.40 -7.20
C MET A 1 1.57 15.01 -7.46
N ALA A 2 2.32 14.19 -8.17
CA ALA A 2 1.88 12.84 -8.46
C ALA A 2 1.87 11.98 -7.20
N GLU A 3 0.87 11.14 -7.07
CA GLU A 3 0.81 10.14 -6.03
C GLU A 3 1.81 9.03 -6.33
N LYS A 4 2.45 8.51 -5.30
CA LYS A 4 3.56 7.57 -5.41
C LYS A 4 3.11 6.17 -5.01
N VAL A 5 3.43 5.19 -5.85
CA VAL A 5 3.16 3.76 -5.58
C VAL A 5 4.49 3.01 -5.50
N LEU A 6 4.64 2.21 -4.47
CA LEU A 6 5.79 1.30 -4.34
C LEU A 6 5.37 -0.08 -4.84
N VAL A 7 6.12 -0.61 -5.80
CA VAL A 7 5.92 -1.94 -6.36
C VAL A 7 7.01 -2.87 -5.84
N VAL A 8 6.62 -3.98 -5.22
CA VAL A 8 7.57 -4.94 -4.63
C VAL A 8 7.33 -6.32 -5.23
N ASP A 9 8.31 -6.82 -5.95
CA ASP A 9 8.29 -8.16 -6.55
C ASP A 9 9.73 -8.56 -6.85
N ASP A 10 10.07 -9.81 -6.64
CA ASP A 10 11.43 -10.31 -6.92
C ASP A 10 11.68 -10.53 -8.41
N GLU A 11 10.61 -10.60 -9.22
CA GLU A 11 10.72 -10.74 -10.66
C GLU A 11 10.72 -9.36 -11.34
N LYS A 12 11.81 -9.07 -12.05
CA LYS A 12 11.96 -7.79 -12.74
C LYS A 12 10.85 -7.57 -13.77
N GLU A 13 10.44 -8.61 -14.48
CA GLU A 13 9.38 -8.51 -15.49
C GLU A 13 8.06 -8.03 -14.89
N ILE A 14 7.72 -8.52 -13.72
CA ILE A 14 6.49 -8.10 -13.02
C ILE A 14 6.62 -6.66 -12.53
N ARG A 15 7.76 -6.30 -11.94
CA ARG A 15 8.00 -4.91 -11.52
C ARG A 15 7.86 -3.96 -12.69
N ASP A 16 8.45 -4.29 -13.83
CA ASP A 16 8.39 -3.45 -15.04
C ASP A 16 6.96 -3.33 -15.56
N LEU A 17 6.23 -4.44 -15.60
CA LEU A 17 4.85 -4.46 -16.08
C LEU A 17 3.94 -3.59 -15.22
N LEU A 18 4.01 -3.78 -13.90
CA LEU A 18 3.22 -2.98 -12.97
C LEU A 18 3.60 -1.50 -13.04
N SER A 19 4.88 -1.22 -13.19
CA SER A 19 5.36 0.15 -13.32
C SER A 19 4.81 0.84 -14.56
N ILE A 20 4.75 0.12 -15.68
CA ILE A 20 4.15 0.64 -16.92
C ILE A 20 2.69 0.99 -16.70
N TYR A 21 1.91 0.06 -16.14
CA TYR A 21 0.49 0.28 -15.87
C TYR A 21 0.25 1.51 -15.01
N LEU A 22 0.99 1.61 -13.93
CA LEU A 22 0.79 2.68 -12.95
C LEU A 22 1.25 4.04 -13.46
N LYS A 23 2.35 4.08 -14.21
CA LYS A 23 2.83 5.32 -14.84
C LYS A 23 1.83 5.83 -15.88
N GLU A 24 1.23 4.93 -16.65
CA GLU A 24 0.21 5.30 -17.61
C GLU A 24 -1.03 5.88 -16.92
N ASP A 25 -1.30 5.46 -15.69
CA ASP A 25 -2.40 5.99 -14.87
C ASP A 25 -2.03 7.30 -14.16
N GLY A 26 -0.81 7.80 -14.36
CA GLY A 26 -0.38 9.08 -13.82
C GLY A 26 0.34 9.02 -12.47
N TYR A 27 0.66 7.82 -11.97
CA TYR A 27 1.37 7.69 -10.71
C TYR A 27 2.88 7.75 -10.89
N GLU A 28 3.57 8.23 -9.87
CA GLU A 28 5.00 8.06 -9.74
C GLU A 28 5.25 6.67 -9.16
N VAL A 29 6.19 5.91 -9.72
CA VAL A 29 6.43 4.53 -9.31
C VAL A 29 7.86 4.37 -8.81
N ILE A 30 7.98 3.76 -7.64
CA ILE A 30 9.26 3.29 -7.11
C ILE A 30 9.17 1.76 -6.96
N ALA A 31 10.27 1.07 -7.09
CA ALA A 31 10.27 -0.39 -7.13
C ALA A 31 11.32 -0.98 -6.19
N ALA A 32 10.96 -2.06 -5.53
CA ALA A 32 11.84 -2.83 -4.67
C ALA A 32 11.81 -4.30 -5.10
N SER A 33 12.93 -4.99 -4.94
CA SER A 33 13.07 -6.39 -5.37
C SER A 33 12.95 -7.40 -4.23
N ASN A 34 12.86 -6.94 -3.00
CA ASN A 34 12.71 -7.81 -1.82
C ASN A 34 12.08 -7.03 -0.66
N GLY A 35 11.75 -7.75 0.40
CA GLY A 35 11.07 -7.15 1.55
C GLY A 35 11.90 -6.14 2.33
N GLN A 36 13.20 -6.40 2.50
CA GLN A 36 14.09 -5.48 3.22
C GLN A 36 14.19 -4.14 2.50
N GLU A 37 14.38 -4.19 1.18
CA GLU A 37 14.42 -3.00 0.34
C GLU A 37 13.08 -2.26 0.39
N ALA A 38 11.97 -3.01 0.36
CA ALA A 38 10.63 -2.43 0.44
C ALA A 38 10.42 -1.63 1.73
N ILE A 39 10.84 -2.18 2.87
CA ILE A 39 10.71 -1.50 4.16
C ILE A 39 11.53 -0.21 4.15
N SER A 40 12.77 -0.28 3.70
CA SER A 40 13.65 0.87 3.63
C SER A 40 13.08 1.97 2.73
N MET A 41 12.59 1.60 1.55
CA MET A 41 11.99 2.55 0.62
C MET A 41 10.69 3.14 1.14
N ALA A 42 9.86 2.33 1.80
CA ALA A 42 8.61 2.83 2.37
C ALA A 42 8.89 3.87 3.47
N GLN A 43 9.89 3.65 4.29
CA GLN A 43 10.27 4.58 5.35
C GLN A 43 10.83 5.89 4.80
N THR A 44 11.60 5.83 3.72
CA THR A 44 12.27 6.98 3.14
C THR A 44 11.36 7.77 2.21
N GLU A 45 10.62 7.07 1.35
CA GLU A 45 9.82 7.67 0.28
C GLU A 45 8.36 7.90 0.65
N LEU A 46 7.86 7.22 1.66
CA LEU A 46 6.48 7.33 2.14
C LEU A 46 5.44 7.27 1.01
N PRO A 47 5.39 6.16 0.26
CA PRO A 47 4.42 6.03 -0.83
C PRO A 47 2.98 6.02 -0.30
N GLN A 48 2.02 6.35 -1.15
CA GLN A 48 0.61 6.34 -0.79
C GLN A 48 0.00 4.95 -0.80
N VAL A 49 0.53 4.04 -1.64
CA VAL A 49 0.07 2.66 -1.75
C VAL A 49 1.26 1.76 -2.05
N ILE A 50 1.22 0.54 -1.55
CA ILE A 50 2.23 -0.49 -1.83
C ILE A 50 1.56 -1.69 -2.49
N LEU A 51 2.09 -2.12 -3.65
CA LEU A 51 1.76 -3.40 -4.28
C LEU A 51 2.88 -4.38 -3.93
N MET A 52 2.55 -5.49 -3.29
CA MET A 52 3.53 -6.40 -2.71
C MET A 52 3.27 -7.84 -3.10
N ASP A 53 4.27 -8.49 -3.70
CA ASP A 53 4.22 -9.93 -3.94
C ASP A 53 4.32 -10.68 -2.60
N VAL A 54 3.62 -11.81 -2.50
CA VAL A 54 3.65 -12.64 -1.29
C VAL A 54 4.93 -13.46 -1.23
N LYS A 55 5.28 -14.14 -2.32
CA LYS A 55 6.43 -15.06 -2.33
C LYS A 55 7.67 -14.36 -2.82
N MET A 56 8.60 -14.09 -1.91
CA MET A 56 9.88 -13.47 -2.22
C MET A 56 10.98 -14.14 -1.41
N PRO A 57 12.23 -14.17 -1.92
CA PRO A 57 13.38 -14.65 -1.13
C PRO A 57 13.61 -13.75 0.10
N GLY A 58 14.14 -14.35 1.14
CA GLY A 58 14.34 -13.64 2.41
C GLY A 58 13.03 -13.54 3.17
N ILE A 59 12.69 -12.35 3.66
CA ILE A 59 11.37 -12.16 4.26
C ILE A 59 10.33 -12.10 3.13
N ASP A 60 9.22 -12.81 3.31
CA ASP A 60 8.15 -12.82 2.32
C ASP A 60 7.28 -11.56 2.43
N GLY A 61 6.29 -11.45 1.54
CA GLY A 61 5.40 -10.28 1.53
C GLY A 61 4.55 -10.17 2.78
N VAL A 62 4.16 -11.28 3.37
CA VAL A 62 3.35 -11.29 4.60
C VAL A 62 4.14 -10.73 5.77
N GLU A 63 5.37 -11.19 5.96
CA GLU A 63 6.25 -10.69 7.02
C GLU A 63 6.62 -9.22 6.78
N THR A 64 6.88 -8.86 5.53
CA THR A 64 7.16 -7.48 5.15
C THR A 64 6.00 -6.57 5.50
N CYS A 65 4.78 -6.97 5.14
CA CYS A 65 3.56 -6.24 5.46
C CYS A 65 3.39 -6.06 6.97
N LYS A 66 3.60 -7.14 7.71
CA LYS A 66 3.52 -7.10 9.17
C LYS A 66 4.47 -6.07 9.76
N ARG A 67 5.72 -6.06 9.32
CA ARG A 67 6.73 -5.10 9.79
C ARG A 67 6.36 -3.67 9.43
N LEU A 68 5.83 -3.45 8.22
CA LEU A 68 5.35 -2.13 7.81
C LEU A 68 4.22 -1.64 8.69
N LYS A 69 3.30 -2.53 9.08
CA LYS A 69 2.15 -2.17 9.92
C LYS A 69 2.52 -1.96 11.39
N GLU A 70 3.68 -2.44 11.82
CA GLU A 70 4.18 -2.23 13.18
C GLU A 70 4.95 -0.92 13.34
N GLU A 71 5.43 -0.32 12.24
CA GLU A 71 6.18 0.93 12.25
C GLU A 71 5.26 2.14 12.18
N GLU A 72 5.46 3.11 13.04
CA GLU A 72 4.65 4.32 13.11
C GLU A 72 4.63 5.09 11.78
N SER A 73 5.78 5.18 11.12
CA SER A 73 5.90 5.94 9.87
C SER A 73 5.21 5.29 8.67
N THR A 74 4.99 3.97 8.69
CA THR A 74 4.49 3.21 7.54
C THR A 74 3.18 2.49 7.80
N LYS A 75 2.73 2.41 9.04
CA LYS A 75 1.54 1.62 9.38
C LYS A 75 0.26 2.03 8.68
N SER A 76 0.14 3.29 8.30
CA SER A 76 -1.06 3.80 7.63
C SER A 76 -1.02 3.65 6.11
N ILE A 77 0.09 3.19 5.54
CA ILE A 77 0.20 2.99 4.09
C ILE A 77 -0.58 1.74 3.69
N PRO A 78 -1.58 1.84 2.81
CA PRO A 78 -2.31 0.67 2.33
C PRO A 78 -1.40 -0.29 1.58
N VAL A 79 -1.52 -1.58 1.86
CA VAL A 79 -0.77 -2.64 1.19
C VAL A 79 -1.74 -3.54 0.44
N ILE A 80 -1.54 -3.67 -0.86
CA ILE A 80 -2.27 -4.58 -1.73
C ILE A 80 -1.34 -5.75 -2.01
N MET A 81 -1.69 -6.94 -1.56
CA MET A 81 -0.90 -8.13 -1.84
C MET A 81 -1.23 -8.65 -3.24
N VAL A 82 -0.20 -8.98 -4.00
CA VAL A 82 -0.33 -9.58 -5.33
C VAL A 82 0.19 -11.00 -5.24
N THR A 83 -0.68 -11.99 -5.41
CA THR A 83 -0.33 -13.38 -5.14
C THR A 83 -0.76 -14.32 -6.25
N ALA A 84 0.10 -15.28 -6.61
CA ALA A 84 -0.23 -16.37 -7.54
C ALA A 84 -1.14 -17.43 -6.90
N TYR A 85 -1.61 -17.18 -5.72
CA TYR A 85 -2.06 -18.21 -4.83
C TYR A 85 -3.59 -18.30 -4.75
N GLN A 86 -4.12 -19.52 -4.81
CA GLN A 86 -5.53 -19.82 -4.66
C GLN A 86 -5.81 -20.63 -3.40
N ASP A 87 -4.86 -20.70 -2.47
CA ASP A 87 -4.98 -21.52 -1.30
C ASP A 87 -5.61 -20.70 -0.16
N ARG A 88 -6.55 -21.30 0.53
CA ARG A 88 -7.30 -20.71 1.65
C ARG A 88 -6.41 -20.33 2.83
N ASP A 89 -5.27 -21.00 2.95
CA ASP A 89 -4.33 -20.70 4.04
C ASP A 89 -3.70 -19.33 3.89
N VAL A 90 -3.66 -18.78 2.65
CA VAL A 90 -3.14 -17.43 2.40
C VAL A 90 -4.02 -16.36 3.02
N GLU A 91 -5.33 -16.55 3.04
CA GLU A 91 -6.24 -15.59 3.66
C GLU A 91 -5.91 -15.34 5.14
N ALA A 92 -5.51 -16.39 5.85
CA ALA A 92 -5.08 -16.26 7.24
C ALA A 92 -3.80 -15.48 7.39
N TYR A 93 -2.90 -15.54 6.38
CA TYR A 93 -1.63 -14.83 6.38
C TYR A 93 -1.74 -13.38 5.92
N LEU A 94 -2.82 -13.04 5.22
CA LEU A 94 -3.02 -11.68 4.70
C LEU A 94 -3.73 -10.75 5.70
N GLU A 95 -3.77 -11.13 6.95
CA GLU A 95 -4.50 -10.42 7.99
C GLU A 95 -4.12 -8.95 8.14
N GLY A 96 -2.89 -8.58 7.78
CA GLY A 96 -2.44 -7.19 7.83
C GLY A 96 -2.58 -6.43 6.52
N ALA A 97 -2.95 -7.10 5.42
CA ALA A 97 -3.08 -6.45 4.13
C ALA A 97 -4.44 -5.75 4.01
N ASP A 98 -4.46 -4.68 3.24
CA ASP A 98 -5.69 -3.90 3.02
C ASP A 98 -6.51 -4.45 1.86
N ASP A 99 -5.87 -5.12 0.91
CA ASP A 99 -6.52 -5.74 -0.24
C ASP A 99 -5.59 -6.76 -0.88
N PHE A 100 -6.10 -7.53 -1.82
CA PHE A 100 -5.26 -8.48 -2.56
C PHE A 100 -5.76 -8.65 -3.99
N VAL A 101 -4.84 -9.04 -4.87
CA VAL A 101 -5.07 -9.33 -6.28
C VAL A 101 -4.42 -10.67 -6.59
N ASN A 102 -5.13 -11.53 -7.30
CA ASN A 102 -4.60 -12.83 -7.72
C ASN A 102 -3.81 -12.71 -9.03
N LYS A 103 -2.69 -13.42 -9.11
CA LYS A 103 -1.98 -13.64 -10.36
C LYS A 103 -2.64 -14.82 -11.09
N PRO A 104 -2.80 -14.80 -12.40
CA PRO A 104 -2.49 -13.68 -13.28
C PRO A 104 -3.48 -12.53 -13.10
N PHE A 105 -2.99 -11.32 -13.13
CA PHE A 105 -3.81 -10.12 -13.01
C PHE A 105 -3.94 -9.45 -14.38
N ASP A 106 -4.99 -8.65 -14.56
CA ASP A 106 -5.09 -7.76 -15.69
C ASP A 106 -4.89 -6.31 -15.24
N ARG A 107 -4.64 -5.45 -16.23
CA ARG A 107 -4.40 -4.02 -15.98
C ARG A 107 -5.60 -3.36 -15.28
N THR A 108 -6.81 -3.69 -15.73
CA THR A 108 -8.04 -3.11 -15.20
C THR A 108 -8.17 -3.37 -13.69
N GLU A 109 -7.87 -4.59 -13.26
CA GLU A 109 -7.94 -4.94 -11.85
C GLU A 109 -6.91 -4.16 -11.02
N ILE A 110 -5.67 -4.08 -11.49
CA ILE A 110 -4.62 -3.31 -10.82
C ILE A 110 -5.02 -1.84 -10.71
N THR A 111 -5.43 -1.24 -11.81
CA THR A 111 -5.88 0.16 -11.86
C THR A 111 -7.01 0.41 -10.85
N PHE A 112 -8.02 -0.47 -10.86
CA PHE A 112 -9.18 -0.34 -9.99
C PHE A 112 -8.79 -0.40 -8.50
N ARG A 113 -7.98 -1.39 -8.13
CA ARG A 113 -7.57 -1.59 -6.73
C ARG A 113 -6.72 -0.42 -6.22
N VAL A 114 -5.76 0.03 -7.02
CA VAL A 114 -4.91 1.14 -6.64
C VAL A 114 -5.72 2.43 -6.49
N LYS A 115 -6.59 2.73 -7.45
CA LYS A 115 -7.46 3.92 -7.38
C LYS A 115 -8.38 3.87 -6.16
N SER A 116 -8.92 2.69 -5.84
CA SER A 116 -9.78 2.51 -4.66
C SER A 116 -9.02 2.80 -3.37
N MET A 117 -7.79 2.30 -3.25
CA MET A 117 -6.96 2.55 -2.07
C MET A 117 -6.55 4.01 -1.95
N MET A 118 -6.23 4.68 -3.06
CA MET A 118 -5.92 6.10 -3.08
C MET A 118 -7.11 6.92 -2.58
N ARG A 119 -8.32 6.57 -3.03
CA ARG A 119 -9.55 7.25 -2.61
C ARG A 119 -9.81 7.07 -1.12
N ILE A 120 -9.70 5.85 -0.62
CA ILE A 120 -9.91 5.54 0.79
C ILE A 120 -8.92 6.31 1.65
N ARG A 121 -7.65 6.33 1.26
CA ARG A 121 -6.61 7.08 1.97
C ARG A 121 -6.94 8.56 2.01
N HIS A 122 -7.35 9.12 0.88
CA HIS A 122 -7.71 10.55 0.79
C HIS A 122 -8.89 10.89 1.68
N LEU A 123 -9.92 10.06 1.68
CA LEU A 123 -11.09 10.25 2.56
C LEU A 123 -10.73 10.16 4.03
N ASN A 124 -9.87 9.23 4.40
CA ASN A 124 -9.40 9.10 5.77
C ASN A 124 -8.61 10.34 6.22
N ASP A 125 -7.76 10.88 5.35
CA ASP A 125 -7.00 12.10 5.63
C ASP A 125 -7.93 13.30 5.83
N GLU A 126 -8.96 13.42 5.00
CA GLU A 126 -9.97 14.47 5.13
C GLU A 126 -10.74 14.34 6.46
N LEU A 127 -11.13 13.11 6.80
CA LEU A 127 -11.83 12.83 8.05
C LEU A 127 -10.97 13.19 9.26
N GLU A 128 -9.70 12.78 9.26
CA GLU A 128 -8.77 13.11 10.34
C GLU A 128 -8.61 14.60 10.50
N ARG A 129 -8.50 15.35 9.41
CA ARG A 129 -8.40 16.80 9.42
C ARG A 129 -9.68 17.44 9.97
N ALA A 130 -10.83 16.94 9.54
CA ALA A 130 -12.13 17.44 10.01
C ALA A 130 -12.29 17.19 11.50
N MET A 131 -11.94 16.01 11.98
CA MET A 131 -12.00 15.66 13.39
C MET A 131 -11.05 16.51 14.24
N ALA A 132 -9.83 16.75 13.76
CA ALA A 132 -8.87 17.61 14.42
C ALA A 132 -9.38 19.05 14.53
N TYR A 133 -10.02 19.54 13.47
CA TYR A 133 -10.62 20.88 13.46
C TYR A 133 -11.74 21.00 14.48
N ILE A 134 -12.62 20.00 14.53
CA ILE A 134 -13.73 19.96 15.50
C ILE A 134 -13.18 19.96 16.94
N GLU A 135 -12.17 19.17 17.19
CA GLU A 135 -11.53 19.07 18.49
C GLU A 135 -10.93 20.42 18.91
N GLU A 136 -10.27 21.11 17.99
CA GLU A 136 -9.71 22.43 18.22
C GLU A 136 -10.79 23.47 18.54
N LEU A 137 -11.90 23.43 17.82
CA LEU A 137 -13.04 24.30 18.09
C LEU A 137 -13.60 24.04 19.49
N ASP A 138 -13.73 22.80 19.89
CA ASP A 138 -14.26 22.42 21.20
C ASP A 138 -13.37 22.95 22.34
N LYS A 139 -12.06 22.90 22.17
CA LYS A 139 -11.11 23.45 23.15
C LYS A 139 -11.22 24.93 23.32
N ASN A 140 -11.65 25.65 22.29
CA ASN A 140 -11.73 27.11 22.29
C ASN A 140 -13.13 27.64 22.64
N LEU A 141 -14.11 26.75 22.82
CA LEU A 141 -15.45 27.17 23.22
C LEU A 141 -15.48 27.48 24.71
N PRO A 142 -16.26 28.53 25.12
CA PRO A 142 -16.41 28.84 26.53
C PRO A 142 -17.06 27.68 27.27
N LYS A 143 -16.49 27.29 28.39
CA LYS A 143 -17.08 26.28 29.25
C LYS A 143 -18.30 26.85 29.95
N ARG A 144 -19.37 26.13 29.91
CA ARG A 144 -20.58 26.44 30.62
C ARG A 144 -20.51 25.99 32.07
#